data_e765ac4e315c007468dd70853f72d5cd
#
_entry.id   e765ac4e315c007468dd70853f72d5cd
#
_cell.length_a   1.000
_cell.length_b   1.000
_cell.length_c   1.000
_cell.angle_alpha   90.00
_cell.angle_beta   90.00
_cell.angle_gamma   90.00
#
_symmetry.space_group_name_H-M   'P 1'
#
loop_
_entity.id
_entity.type
_entity.pdbx_description
1 polymer ?
#
loop_
_entity_poly.entity_id
_entity_poly.type
_entity_poly.pdbx_seq_one_letter_code
_entity_poly.pdbx_strand_id
1 'polypeptide(L)'
;MKEAKARIKINKLLEESGWIFFDDKGKPANIILENNTKITQIKLDEFGDNFEKTSNGFIDYLLLDNKGFPLIILEAKKEEINPLSAKEQARKYATSQNCRFVILTNGNLHYLWDLERGNPNIITTFPTPETIIGYTSFKPNPQNLIDENVKEDYIILTQNPDYYLDPRWIDETQRKNYLEENKLRLLRKYQVRAIERIQEEVKEGKDRFLFEMATGTGKTLIAAAVMKLFLKTINARRVLFLVDRLELEEQAWKHFRNILKNDFKCCIYKDNRDDWRKSEIVVSTVQSFLFKNKYKRIFSPTDFDLVISDEAHRSIGGNSRAVFEYFIGYKLGLTATPKDYLKRIDPEKLSSKDXXXLERRMLLDTYTIFGCADSKPTFQYSLLQGVKDGFLVNPIVADARTEITTQLLSDKGYIIPITEEESEKQNESFYQRDFE
;
A
#
# COMPACT_ATOMS: atom_id res chain seq x y z
N MET A 1 13.26 7.33 34.61
CA MET A 1 12.52 8.41 33.93
C MET A 1 12.25 8.15 32.45
N LYS A 2 13.22 7.77 31.63
CA LYS A 2 13.04 7.59 30.17
C LYS A 2 12.10 6.43 29.79
N GLU A 3 12.10 5.35 30.55
CA GLU A 3 11.19 4.20 30.32
C GLU A 3 9.74 4.57 30.68
N ALA A 4 9.53 5.28 31.78
CA ALA A 4 8.22 5.77 32.20
C ALA A 4 7.60 6.69 31.13
N LYS A 5 8.43 7.51 30.47
CA LYS A 5 7.98 8.40 29.39
C LYS A 5 7.49 7.61 28.16
N ALA A 6 8.21 6.56 27.76
CA ALA A 6 7.79 5.69 26.68
C ALA A 6 6.44 5.01 27.01
N ARG A 7 6.30 4.49 28.23
CA ARG A 7 5.08 3.83 28.69
C ARG A 7 3.86 4.78 28.71
N ILE A 8 4.05 6.04 29.12
CA ILE A 8 2.98 7.06 29.08
C ILE A 8 2.47 7.26 27.64
N LYS A 9 3.40 7.37 26.69
CA LYS A 9 3.04 7.51 25.26
C LYS A 9 2.31 6.27 24.75
N ILE A 10 2.81 5.08 25.09
CA ILE A 10 2.21 3.80 24.68
C ILE A 10 0.78 3.68 25.25
N ASN A 11 0.59 3.99 26.53
CA ASN A 11 -0.73 3.94 27.16
C ASN A 11 -1.73 4.85 26.44
N LYS A 12 -1.31 6.08 26.11
CA LYS A 12 -2.13 7.01 25.36
C LYS A 12 -2.52 6.47 23.98
N LEU A 13 -1.55 5.89 23.25
CA LEU A 13 -1.80 5.29 21.94
C LEU A 13 -2.76 4.09 22.02
N LEU A 14 -2.65 3.28 23.06
CA LEU A 14 -3.56 2.17 23.31
C LEU A 14 -4.99 2.68 23.53
N GLU A 15 -5.16 3.67 24.41
CA GLU A 15 -6.47 4.27 24.67
C GLU A 15 -7.09 4.91 23.43
N GLU A 16 -6.29 5.66 22.66
CA GLU A 16 -6.72 6.28 21.41
C GLU A 16 -7.16 5.24 20.37
N SER A 17 -6.60 4.03 20.44
CA SER A 17 -6.93 2.91 19.55
C SER A 17 -8.06 2.02 20.10
N GLY A 18 -8.68 2.41 21.23
CA GLY A 18 -9.83 1.71 21.78
C GLY A 18 -9.52 0.54 22.72
N TRP A 19 -8.26 0.40 23.15
CA TRP A 19 -7.88 -0.57 24.17
C TRP A 19 -8.18 0.02 25.55
N ILE A 20 -8.62 -0.82 26.49
CA ILE A 20 -9.20 -0.38 27.78
C ILE A 20 -8.41 -0.98 28.94
N PHE A 21 -7.82 -0.11 29.78
CA PHE A 21 -7.06 -0.52 30.96
C PHE A 21 -7.95 -0.92 32.15
N PHE A 22 -9.10 -0.27 32.27
CA PHE A 22 -10.01 -0.46 33.40
C PHE A 22 -11.44 -0.61 32.90
N ASP A 23 -12.23 -1.43 33.59
CA ASP A 23 -13.66 -1.59 33.24
C ASP A 23 -14.35 -0.25 33.13
N ASP A 24 -15.04 0.00 32.02
CA ASP A 24 -15.77 1.25 31.79
C ASP A 24 -17.13 1.01 31.11
N LYS A 25 -18.20 1.48 31.77
CA LYS A 25 -19.57 1.48 31.23
C LYS A 25 -20.02 0.13 30.66
N GLY A 26 -19.70 -0.95 31.37
CA GLY A 26 -20.09 -2.31 30.95
C GLY A 26 -19.17 -2.96 29.94
N LYS A 27 -18.05 -2.32 29.60
CA LYS A 27 -17.00 -2.92 28.77
C LYS A 27 -15.87 -3.38 29.70
N PRO A 28 -15.46 -4.63 29.65
CA PRO A 28 -14.35 -5.11 30.50
C PRO A 28 -13.02 -4.57 29.99
N ALA A 29 -12.06 -4.43 30.87
CA ALA A 29 -10.67 -4.15 30.56
C ALA A 29 -10.13 -5.26 29.62
N ASN A 30 -9.37 -4.85 28.62
CA ASN A 30 -8.78 -5.81 27.65
C ASN A 30 -7.26 -5.68 27.55
N ILE A 31 -6.64 -5.08 28.58
CA ILE A 31 -5.18 -4.99 28.71
C ILE A 31 -4.75 -5.61 30.03
N ILE A 32 -3.79 -6.52 29.99
CA ILE A 32 -3.11 -7.05 31.17
C ILE A 32 -1.67 -6.51 31.18
N LEU A 33 -1.26 -5.93 32.30
CA LEU A 33 0.08 -5.39 32.49
C LEU A 33 1.04 -6.45 33.07
N GLU A 34 2.27 -6.26 32.79
CA GLU A 34 3.48 -7.10 32.92
C GLU A 34 3.59 -8.22 34.00
N ASN A 35 2.89 -8.26 35.06
CA ASN A 35 3.21 -9.16 36.19
C ASN A 35 2.39 -10.46 36.25
N ASN A 36 1.46 -10.66 35.33
CA ASN A 36 0.47 -11.75 35.48
C ASN A 36 0.63 -12.91 34.49
N THR A 37 1.64 -12.86 33.60
CA THR A 37 1.85 -13.92 32.61
C THR A 37 3.21 -14.56 32.83
N LYS A 38 3.21 -15.75 33.40
CA LYS A 38 4.43 -16.56 33.54
C LYS A 38 4.53 -17.54 32.37
N ILE A 39 5.67 -17.58 31.73
CA ILE A 39 6.00 -18.65 30.78
C ILE A 39 6.09 -19.93 31.61
N THR A 40 5.35 -20.97 31.25
CA THR A 40 5.42 -22.26 31.94
C THR A 40 6.77 -22.93 31.65
N GLN A 41 7.33 -23.63 32.63
CA GLN A 41 8.62 -24.32 32.54
C GLN A 41 8.67 -25.29 31.34
N ILE A 42 7.58 -25.96 31.07
CA ILE A 42 7.47 -26.94 29.98
C ILE A 42 7.69 -26.25 28.60
N LYS A 43 7.17 -25.05 28.42
CA LYS A 43 7.36 -24.28 27.19
C LYS A 43 8.77 -23.68 27.08
N LEU A 44 9.42 -23.40 28.20
CA LEU A 44 10.81 -22.95 28.23
C LEU A 44 11.75 -24.04 27.72
N ASP A 45 11.52 -25.31 28.11
CA ASP A 45 12.34 -26.43 27.73
C ASP A 45 12.25 -26.74 26.22
N GLU A 46 11.16 -26.34 25.56
CA GLU A 46 10.98 -26.49 24.11
C GLU A 46 11.78 -25.47 23.29
N PHE A 47 12.23 -24.35 23.89
CA PHE A 47 12.91 -23.29 23.19
C PHE A 47 14.44 -23.45 23.08
N GLY A 48 15.03 -24.46 23.73
CA GLY A 48 16.44 -24.83 23.58
C GLY A 48 17.43 -23.94 24.36
N ASP A 49 18.72 -24.33 24.30
CA ASP A 49 19.79 -23.79 25.14
C ASP A 49 20.19 -22.34 24.88
N ASN A 50 19.71 -21.74 23.81
CA ASN A 50 20.06 -20.35 23.42
C ASN A 50 19.11 -19.29 24.01
N PHE A 51 18.25 -19.68 24.93
CA PHE A 51 17.41 -18.74 25.64
C PHE A 51 18.27 -18.00 26.65
N GLU A 52 18.64 -16.78 26.36
CA GLU A 52 19.31 -15.92 27.38
C GLU A 52 18.39 -15.88 28.61
N LYS A 53 18.91 -16.37 29.73
CA LYS A 53 18.25 -16.36 31.03
C LYS A 53 18.02 -14.91 31.48
N THR A 54 17.07 -14.22 30.89
CA THR A 54 16.40 -13.16 31.62
C THR A 54 15.59 -13.85 32.69
N SER A 55 15.98 -13.69 33.91
CA SER A 55 15.49 -14.43 35.08
C SER A 55 13.98 -14.29 35.36
N ASN A 56 13.28 -13.46 34.62
CA ASN A 56 11.82 -13.30 34.70
C ASN A 56 11.33 -12.86 33.31
N GLY A 57 10.80 -13.79 32.54
CA GLY A 57 10.20 -13.48 31.26
C GLY A 57 8.83 -12.80 31.45
N PHE A 58 8.82 -11.47 31.45
CA PHE A 58 7.60 -10.70 31.58
C PHE A 58 7.28 -10.01 30.24
N ILE A 59 6.02 -10.04 29.91
CA ILE A 59 5.44 -9.29 28.80
C ILE A 59 5.06 -7.91 29.34
N ASP A 60 5.36 -6.83 28.61
CA ASP A 60 4.97 -5.49 29.04
C ASP A 60 3.44 -5.32 29.05
N TYR A 61 2.78 -5.73 27.95
CA TYR A 61 1.32 -5.66 27.83
C TYR A 61 0.81 -6.88 27.06
N LEU A 62 -0.26 -7.47 27.54
CA LEU A 62 -1.02 -8.51 26.85
C LEU A 62 -2.38 -7.92 26.49
N LEU A 63 -2.68 -7.83 25.20
CA LEU A 63 -3.95 -7.28 24.72
C LEU A 63 -4.88 -8.43 24.39
N LEU A 64 -6.12 -8.35 24.90
CA LEU A 64 -7.09 -9.44 24.86
C LEU A 64 -8.25 -9.13 23.91
N ASP A 65 -8.88 -10.18 23.41
CA ASP A 65 -10.14 -10.06 22.70
C ASP A 65 -11.30 -9.83 23.66
N ASN A 66 -12.51 -9.66 23.13
CA ASN A 66 -13.72 -9.43 23.92
C ASN A 66 -14.18 -10.64 24.77
N LYS A 67 -13.52 -11.78 24.63
CA LYS A 67 -13.74 -12.99 25.43
C LYS A 67 -12.63 -13.22 26.43
N GLY A 68 -11.63 -12.34 26.46
CA GLY A 68 -10.47 -12.45 27.34
C GLY A 68 -9.35 -13.32 26.85
N PHE A 69 -9.34 -13.74 25.57
CA PHE A 69 -8.25 -14.52 24.99
C PHE A 69 -7.12 -13.61 24.46
N PRO A 70 -5.86 -14.02 24.64
CA PRO A 70 -4.72 -13.26 24.12
C PRO A 70 -4.78 -13.02 22.62
N LEU A 71 -4.61 -11.77 22.20
CA LEU A 71 -4.57 -11.38 20.79
C LEU A 71 -3.19 -10.88 20.39
N ILE A 72 -2.63 -9.96 21.18
CA ILE A 72 -1.38 -9.25 20.84
C ILE A 72 -0.48 -9.22 22.07
N ILE A 73 0.78 -9.55 21.87
CA ILE A 73 1.86 -9.25 22.80
C ILE A 73 2.41 -7.87 22.42
N LEU A 74 2.46 -6.93 23.36
CA LEU A 74 3.13 -5.66 23.13
C LEU A 74 4.39 -5.58 23.99
N GLU A 75 5.53 -5.44 23.36
CA GLU A 75 6.84 -5.30 24.00
C GLU A 75 7.31 -3.85 23.87
N ALA A 76 7.55 -3.19 24.99
CA ALA A 76 7.98 -1.81 25.06
C ALA A 76 9.47 -1.69 25.30
N LYS A 77 10.12 -0.74 24.64
CA LYS A 77 11.53 -0.38 24.85
C LYS A 77 11.65 1.10 25.21
N LYS A 78 12.77 1.48 25.78
CA LYS A 78 13.11 2.89 26.06
C LYS A 78 13.13 3.67 24.74
N GLU A 79 12.80 4.96 24.77
CA GLU A 79 12.72 5.81 23.58
C GLU A 79 13.96 5.77 22.68
N GLU A 80 15.14 5.53 23.26
CA GLU A 80 16.43 5.53 22.58
C GLU A 80 16.76 4.20 21.90
N ILE A 81 16.01 3.13 22.21
CA ILE A 81 16.29 1.78 21.74
C ILE A 81 15.36 1.45 20.56
N ASN A 82 15.92 0.89 19.51
CA ASN A 82 15.12 0.43 18.38
C ASN A 82 14.22 -0.73 18.85
N PRO A 83 12.89 -0.62 18.67
CA PRO A 83 11.98 -1.68 19.11
C PRO A 83 12.28 -3.06 18.52
N LEU A 84 12.85 -3.13 17.32
CA LEU A 84 13.20 -4.40 16.66
C LEU A 84 14.24 -5.21 17.45
N SER A 85 14.98 -4.59 18.38
CA SER A 85 15.92 -5.32 19.25
C SER A 85 15.22 -6.35 20.13
N ALA A 86 13.90 -6.20 20.36
CA ALA A 86 13.08 -7.13 21.15
C ALA A 86 12.38 -8.19 20.31
N LYS A 87 12.61 -8.23 18.99
CA LYS A 87 11.85 -9.07 18.03
C LYS A 87 11.81 -10.54 18.46
N GLU A 88 12.96 -11.15 18.74
CA GLU A 88 13.02 -12.57 19.07
C GLU A 88 12.43 -12.89 20.46
N GLN A 89 12.64 -12.01 21.43
CA GLN A 89 12.03 -12.16 22.75
C GLN A 89 10.51 -12.13 22.65
N ALA A 90 9.98 -11.12 21.97
CA ALA A 90 8.53 -10.94 21.80
C ALA A 90 7.91 -12.12 21.03
N ARG A 91 8.61 -12.64 20.01
CA ARG A 91 8.17 -13.82 19.25
C ARG A 91 8.01 -15.04 20.17
N LYS A 92 8.99 -15.30 21.01
CA LYS A 92 8.96 -16.43 21.97
C LYS A 92 7.78 -16.29 22.93
N TYR A 93 7.54 -15.09 23.46
CA TYR A 93 6.40 -14.82 24.34
C TYR A 93 5.07 -15.01 23.60
N ALA A 94 4.95 -14.49 22.39
CA ALA A 94 3.73 -14.62 21.60
C ALA A 94 3.42 -16.10 21.33
N THR A 95 4.42 -16.88 20.98
CA THR A 95 4.27 -18.34 20.79
C THR A 95 3.80 -19.01 22.09
N SER A 96 4.38 -18.65 23.24
CA SER A 96 4.00 -19.24 24.54
C SER A 96 2.55 -18.92 24.96
N GLN A 97 2.03 -17.77 24.53
CA GLN A 97 0.66 -17.33 24.82
C GLN A 97 -0.32 -17.65 23.68
N ASN A 98 0.16 -18.31 22.64
CA ASN A 98 -0.63 -18.64 21.45
C ASN A 98 -1.17 -17.35 20.78
N CYS A 99 -0.39 -16.28 20.81
CA CYS A 99 -0.70 -15.01 20.16
C CYS A 99 -0.11 -14.99 18.74
N ARG A 100 -0.93 -14.62 17.78
CA ARG A 100 -0.49 -14.45 16.39
C ARG A 100 0.22 -13.10 16.17
N PHE A 101 -0.14 -12.08 16.92
CA PHE A 101 0.31 -10.70 16.67
C PHE A 101 1.24 -10.19 17.76
N VAL A 102 2.22 -9.40 17.33
CA VAL A 102 3.18 -8.74 18.21
C VAL A 102 3.23 -7.25 17.84
N ILE A 103 3.22 -6.39 18.84
CA ILE A 103 3.56 -4.97 18.67
C ILE A 103 4.90 -4.74 19.37
N LEU A 104 5.85 -4.15 18.63
CA LEU A 104 7.14 -3.72 19.17
C LEU A 104 7.15 -2.19 19.15
N THR A 105 7.43 -1.55 20.30
CA THR A 105 7.35 -0.09 20.39
C THR A 105 8.32 0.50 21.39
N ASN A 106 8.75 1.75 21.13
CA ASN A 106 9.48 2.57 22.11
C ASN A 106 8.74 3.87 22.43
N GLY A 107 7.44 3.93 22.07
CA GLY A 107 6.63 5.12 22.27
C GLY A 107 6.67 6.12 21.11
N ASN A 108 7.67 6.02 20.21
CA ASN A 108 7.84 6.92 19.06
C ASN A 108 7.81 6.15 17.74
N LEU A 109 8.37 4.95 17.73
CA LEU A 109 8.45 4.06 16.57
C LEU A 109 7.73 2.76 16.93
N HIS A 110 6.87 2.29 16.04
CA HIS A 110 6.03 1.14 16.29
C HIS A 110 6.04 0.17 15.12
N TYR A 111 6.02 -1.12 15.43
CA TYR A 111 5.91 -2.19 14.43
C TYR A 111 4.76 -3.12 14.82
N LEU A 112 3.97 -3.52 13.84
CA LEU A 112 3.01 -4.61 13.97
C LEU A 112 3.56 -5.82 13.22
N TRP A 113 3.60 -6.96 13.87
CA TRP A 113 4.11 -8.20 13.31
C TRP A 113 3.03 -9.27 13.38
N ASP A 114 2.62 -9.77 12.22
CA ASP A 114 1.82 -10.97 12.09
C ASP A 114 2.79 -12.14 11.95
N LEU A 115 2.87 -13.00 12.95
CA LEU A 115 3.82 -14.11 13.00
C LEU A 115 3.58 -15.14 11.89
N GLU A 116 2.39 -15.15 11.30
CA GLU A 116 2.05 -16.02 10.16
C GLU A 116 2.44 -15.41 8.80
N ARG A 117 2.94 -14.15 8.76
CA ARG A 117 3.12 -13.38 7.51
C ARG A 117 4.43 -12.59 7.43
N GLY A 118 5.54 -13.20 7.70
CA GLY A 118 6.83 -12.57 7.40
C GLY A 118 7.37 -11.63 8.47
N ASN A 119 7.73 -10.41 8.12
CA ASN A 119 8.48 -9.48 8.97
C ASN A 119 7.60 -8.38 9.57
N PRO A 120 8.05 -7.76 10.66
CA PRO A 120 7.32 -6.62 11.24
C PRO A 120 7.15 -5.45 10.26
N ASN A 121 5.96 -4.87 10.24
CA ASN A 121 5.61 -3.69 9.44
C ASN A 121 5.55 -2.46 10.32
N ILE A 122 6.11 -1.34 9.86
CA ILE A 122 6.01 -0.05 10.56
C ILE A 122 4.55 0.38 10.58
N ILE A 123 4.08 0.80 11.75
CA ILE A 123 2.73 1.38 11.92
C ILE A 123 2.85 2.73 12.63
N THR A 124 1.89 3.62 12.39
CA THR A 124 1.85 4.95 13.03
C THR A 124 0.75 5.07 14.08
N THR A 125 -0.22 4.15 14.09
CA THR A 125 -1.23 3.99 15.13
C THR A 125 -1.36 2.50 15.43
N PHE A 126 -1.86 2.16 16.60
CA PHE A 126 -2.12 0.76 16.93
C PHE A 126 -3.42 0.29 16.27
N PRO A 127 -3.53 -0.99 15.91
CA PRO A 127 -4.81 -1.52 15.41
C PRO A 127 -5.86 -1.52 16.51
N THR A 128 -7.11 -1.31 16.13
CA THR A 128 -8.22 -1.36 17.10
C THR A 128 -8.56 -2.82 17.46
N PRO A 129 -9.14 -3.08 18.63
CA PRO A 129 -9.57 -4.44 18.99
C PRO A 129 -10.44 -5.10 17.92
N GLU A 130 -11.43 -4.38 17.39
CA GLU A 130 -12.34 -4.89 16.36
C GLU A 130 -11.60 -5.33 15.09
N THR A 131 -10.65 -4.51 14.65
CA THR A 131 -9.93 -4.77 13.40
C THR A 131 -9.03 -5.98 13.52
N ILE A 132 -8.33 -6.11 14.65
CA ILE A 132 -7.42 -7.24 14.87
C ILE A 132 -8.20 -8.55 15.08
N ILE A 133 -9.33 -8.50 15.77
CA ILE A 133 -10.24 -9.65 15.93
C ILE A 133 -10.72 -10.12 14.55
N GLY A 134 -11.17 -9.19 13.72
CA GLY A 134 -11.55 -9.49 12.33
C GLY A 134 -10.41 -10.02 11.49
N TYR A 135 -9.19 -9.57 11.78
CA TYR A 135 -7.97 -10.00 11.08
C TYR A 135 -7.51 -11.40 11.49
N THR A 136 -7.85 -11.88 12.69
CA THR A 136 -7.45 -13.23 13.15
C THR A 136 -7.99 -14.36 12.27
N SER A 137 -9.19 -14.16 11.70
CA SER A 137 -9.78 -15.13 10.77
C SER A 137 -9.19 -15.05 9.36
N PHE A 138 -8.47 -13.98 9.05
CA PHE A 138 -7.84 -13.76 7.75
C PHE A 138 -6.52 -14.51 7.70
N LYS A 139 -6.49 -15.56 6.88
CA LYS A 139 -5.31 -16.42 6.70
C LYS A 139 -4.93 -16.40 5.21
N PRO A 140 -4.23 -15.35 4.77
CA PRO A 140 -3.81 -15.28 3.37
C PRO A 140 -2.85 -16.42 3.05
N ASN A 141 -2.98 -16.96 1.85
CA ASN A 141 -2.11 -18.02 1.34
C ASN A 141 -1.45 -17.53 0.04
N PRO A 142 -0.22 -17.01 0.12
CA PRO A 142 0.48 -16.54 -1.09
C PRO A 142 0.60 -17.61 -2.17
N GLN A 143 0.65 -18.89 -1.81
CA GLN A 143 0.73 -19.97 -2.81
C GLN A 143 -0.51 -19.97 -3.73
N ASN A 144 -1.71 -19.72 -3.19
CA ASN A 144 -2.93 -19.63 -4.00
C ASN A 144 -2.82 -18.48 -5.01
N LEU A 145 -2.21 -17.36 -4.62
CA LEU A 145 -2.00 -16.22 -5.50
C LEU A 145 -0.99 -16.57 -6.61
N ILE A 146 0.12 -17.21 -6.24
CA ILE A 146 1.18 -17.62 -7.17
C ILE A 146 0.65 -18.61 -8.20
N ASP A 147 -0.22 -19.54 -7.78
CA ASP A 147 -0.71 -20.63 -8.62
C ASP A 147 -1.98 -20.26 -9.42
N GLU A 148 -2.57 -19.10 -9.16
CA GLU A 148 -3.78 -18.66 -9.88
C GLU A 148 -3.49 -18.51 -11.38
N ASN A 149 -4.32 -19.13 -12.20
CA ASN A 149 -4.14 -19.12 -13.64
C ASN A 149 -4.73 -17.86 -14.26
N VAL A 150 -3.88 -16.95 -14.65
CA VAL A 150 -4.29 -15.66 -15.25
C VAL A 150 -4.06 -15.73 -16.76
N LYS A 151 -5.15 -15.64 -17.52
CA LYS A 151 -5.13 -15.65 -19.00
C LYS A 151 -5.78 -14.38 -19.55
N GLU A 152 -5.80 -14.25 -20.86
CA GLU A 152 -6.40 -13.10 -21.54
C GLU A 152 -7.89 -12.93 -21.18
N ASP A 153 -8.60 -14.02 -20.88
CA ASP A 153 -10.00 -14.03 -20.51
C ASP A 153 -10.28 -13.83 -19.01
N TYR A 154 -9.25 -13.53 -18.22
CA TYR A 154 -9.34 -13.43 -16.74
C TYR A 154 -10.43 -12.46 -16.28
N ILE A 155 -10.59 -11.33 -16.97
CA ILE A 155 -11.59 -10.30 -16.63
C ILE A 155 -12.95 -10.64 -17.24
N ILE A 156 -13.02 -11.04 -18.49
CA ILE A 156 -14.30 -11.31 -19.16
C ILE A 156 -15.06 -12.44 -18.46
N LEU A 157 -14.36 -13.40 -17.86
CA LEU A 157 -14.97 -14.49 -17.09
C LEU A 157 -15.73 -13.98 -15.86
N THR A 158 -15.36 -12.83 -15.29
CA THR A 158 -16.12 -12.17 -14.22
C THR A 158 -17.35 -11.44 -14.78
N GLN A 159 -17.21 -10.82 -15.95
CA GLN A 159 -18.30 -10.06 -16.57
C GLN A 159 -19.38 -10.97 -17.17
N ASN A 160 -18.96 -12.01 -17.87
CA ASN A 160 -19.83 -12.98 -18.55
C ASN A 160 -19.10 -14.32 -18.63
N PRO A 161 -19.33 -15.23 -17.67
CA PRO A 161 -18.62 -16.54 -17.65
C PRO A 161 -18.82 -17.38 -18.93
N ASP A 162 -19.96 -17.23 -19.59
CA ASP A 162 -20.34 -18.02 -20.77
C ASP A 162 -20.11 -17.26 -22.08
N TYR A 163 -19.28 -16.23 -22.10
CA TYR A 163 -19.03 -15.37 -23.26
C TYR A 163 -18.67 -16.16 -24.52
N TYR A 164 -17.96 -17.26 -24.34
CA TYR A 164 -17.46 -18.11 -25.44
C TYR A 164 -18.55 -18.90 -26.15
N LEU A 165 -19.77 -18.99 -25.57
CA LEU A 165 -20.94 -19.66 -26.18
C LEU A 165 -21.75 -18.74 -27.08
N ASP A 166 -21.53 -17.42 -26.99
CA ASP A 166 -22.29 -16.46 -27.83
C ASP A 166 -21.91 -16.64 -29.31
N PRO A 167 -22.87 -16.75 -30.22
CA PRO A 167 -22.60 -16.89 -31.67
C PRO A 167 -21.70 -15.75 -32.22
N ARG A 168 -21.85 -14.54 -31.68
CA ARG A 168 -21.07 -13.38 -32.10
C ARG A 168 -19.58 -13.49 -31.64
N TRP A 169 -19.32 -14.24 -30.56
CA TRP A 169 -17.97 -14.57 -30.14
C TRP A 169 -17.34 -15.65 -31.04
N ILE A 170 -18.14 -16.66 -31.40
CA ILE A 170 -17.72 -17.76 -32.28
C ILE A 170 -17.33 -17.24 -33.66
N ASP A 171 -18.09 -16.27 -34.19
CA ASP A 171 -17.78 -15.60 -35.46
C ASP A 171 -16.71 -14.53 -35.24
N GLU A 172 -15.51 -14.78 -35.71
CA GLU A 172 -14.34 -13.88 -35.55
C GLU A 172 -14.62 -12.47 -36.07
N THR A 173 -15.44 -12.31 -37.10
CA THR A 173 -15.72 -10.99 -37.67
C THR A 173 -16.63 -10.15 -36.76
N GLN A 174 -17.40 -10.78 -35.87
CA GLN A 174 -18.32 -10.12 -34.96
C GLN A 174 -17.75 -9.94 -33.54
N ARG A 175 -16.62 -10.58 -33.19
CA ARG A 175 -16.03 -10.56 -31.85
C ARG A 175 -15.80 -9.15 -31.35
N LYS A 176 -15.22 -8.28 -32.19
CA LYS A 176 -14.92 -6.91 -31.79
C LYS A 176 -16.20 -6.14 -31.40
N ASN A 177 -17.22 -6.21 -32.24
CA ASN A 177 -18.51 -5.57 -32.00
C ASN A 177 -19.17 -6.13 -30.73
N TYR A 178 -19.13 -7.46 -30.57
CA TYR A 178 -19.68 -8.15 -29.40
C TYR A 178 -19.03 -7.61 -28.08
N LEU A 179 -17.70 -7.51 -28.06
CA LEU A 179 -16.97 -7.00 -26.90
C LEU A 179 -17.32 -5.53 -26.60
N GLU A 180 -17.39 -4.70 -27.65
CA GLU A 180 -17.66 -3.26 -27.51
C GLU A 180 -19.11 -3.00 -27.02
N GLU A 181 -20.10 -3.63 -27.63
CA GLU A 181 -21.52 -3.47 -27.29
C GLU A 181 -21.83 -3.90 -25.86
N ASN A 182 -21.18 -4.97 -25.41
CA ASN A 182 -21.39 -5.52 -24.06
C ASN A 182 -20.38 -5.01 -23.04
N LYS A 183 -19.47 -4.10 -23.45
CA LYS A 183 -18.41 -3.54 -22.61
C LYS A 183 -17.52 -4.62 -21.97
N LEU A 184 -17.36 -5.74 -22.65
CA LEU A 184 -16.53 -6.85 -22.17
C LEU A 184 -15.05 -6.56 -22.39
N ARG A 185 -14.20 -7.09 -21.52
CA ARG A 185 -12.77 -6.79 -21.53
C ARG A 185 -11.94 -8.07 -21.51
N LEU A 186 -11.05 -8.16 -22.49
CA LEU A 186 -9.97 -9.15 -22.50
C LEU A 186 -8.66 -8.45 -22.12
N LEU A 187 -7.82 -9.15 -21.40
CA LEU A 187 -6.46 -8.68 -21.12
C LEU A 187 -5.59 -8.86 -22.37
N ARG A 188 -4.75 -7.89 -22.63
CA ARG A 188 -3.70 -8.03 -23.68
C ARG A 188 -2.55 -8.86 -23.09
N LYS A 189 -1.77 -9.48 -23.95
CA LYS A 189 -0.63 -10.35 -23.53
C LYS A 189 0.31 -9.66 -22.55
N TYR A 190 0.66 -8.39 -22.79
CA TYR A 190 1.52 -7.65 -21.87
C TYR A 190 0.85 -7.39 -20.52
N GLN A 191 -0.48 -7.28 -20.50
CA GLN A 191 -1.23 -7.11 -19.24
C GLN A 191 -1.23 -8.41 -18.42
N VAL A 192 -1.39 -9.55 -19.08
CA VAL A 192 -1.22 -10.87 -18.43
C VAL A 192 0.21 -10.96 -17.85
N ARG A 193 1.22 -10.61 -18.65
CA ARG A 193 2.62 -10.65 -18.22
C ARG A 193 2.88 -9.75 -17.00
N ALA A 194 2.22 -8.58 -16.93
CA ALA A 194 2.33 -7.69 -15.75
C ALA A 194 1.83 -8.38 -14.48
N ILE A 195 0.72 -9.12 -14.58
CA ILE A 195 0.15 -9.85 -13.44
C ILE A 195 1.05 -11.03 -13.05
N GLU A 196 1.58 -11.77 -14.02
CA GLU A 196 2.55 -12.83 -13.78
C GLU A 196 3.79 -12.31 -13.04
N ARG A 197 4.23 -11.09 -13.35
CA ARG A 197 5.35 -10.47 -12.63
C ARG A 197 5.02 -10.27 -11.13
N ILE A 198 3.79 -9.91 -10.78
CA ILE A 198 3.38 -9.84 -9.37
C ILE A 198 3.49 -11.24 -8.73
N GLN A 199 3.00 -12.27 -9.40
CA GLN A 199 3.07 -13.65 -8.90
C GLN A 199 4.53 -14.09 -8.66
N GLU A 200 5.42 -13.74 -9.58
CA GLU A 200 6.86 -14.01 -9.45
C GLU A 200 7.47 -13.26 -8.24
N GLU A 201 7.15 -11.97 -8.09
CA GLU A 201 7.66 -11.14 -6.98
C GLU A 201 7.11 -11.63 -5.61
N VAL A 202 5.83 -12.04 -5.55
CA VAL A 202 5.22 -12.62 -4.34
C VAL A 202 5.93 -13.93 -3.99
N LYS A 203 6.28 -14.74 -4.97
CA LYS A 203 7.06 -15.98 -4.75
C LYS A 203 8.42 -15.69 -4.12
N GLU A 204 9.01 -14.52 -4.42
CA GLU A 204 10.25 -14.06 -3.81
C GLU A 204 10.04 -13.40 -2.43
N GLY A 205 8.80 -13.34 -1.95
CA GLY A 205 8.45 -12.74 -0.66
C GLY A 205 8.28 -11.24 -0.66
N LYS A 206 8.18 -10.61 -1.84
CA LYS A 206 7.97 -9.17 -1.95
C LYS A 206 6.51 -8.80 -1.76
N ASP A 207 6.27 -7.62 -1.21
CA ASP A 207 4.93 -7.09 -0.91
C ASP A 207 4.68 -5.72 -1.55
N ARG A 208 5.63 -5.24 -2.35
CA ARG A 208 5.54 -3.94 -3.04
C ARG A 208 5.84 -4.13 -4.51
N PHE A 209 5.03 -3.51 -5.37
CA PHE A 209 5.10 -3.66 -6.83
C PHE A 209 4.98 -2.30 -7.50
N LEU A 210 5.73 -2.09 -8.56
CA LEU A 210 5.67 -0.87 -9.36
C LEU A 210 5.47 -1.23 -10.83
N PHE A 211 4.39 -0.72 -11.43
CA PHE A 211 4.13 -0.83 -12.86
C PHE A 211 4.41 0.52 -13.52
N GLU A 212 5.48 0.57 -14.31
CA GLU A 212 5.82 1.72 -15.13
C GLU A 212 5.20 1.48 -16.53
N MET A 213 4.10 2.17 -16.81
CA MET A 213 3.31 1.91 -18.01
C MET A 213 2.84 3.22 -18.63
N ALA A 214 3.04 3.37 -19.93
CA ALA A 214 2.62 4.54 -20.69
C ALA A 214 1.11 4.81 -20.53
N THR A 215 0.70 6.05 -20.69
CA THR A 215 -0.72 6.44 -20.71
C THR A 215 -1.42 5.72 -21.87
N GLY A 216 -2.66 5.29 -21.67
CA GLY A 216 -3.44 4.57 -22.69
C GLY A 216 -3.19 3.07 -22.76
N THR A 217 -2.28 2.52 -21.96
CA THR A 217 -1.98 1.08 -21.95
C THR A 217 -2.93 0.25 -21.07
N GLY A 218 -3.96 0.87 -20.51
CA GLY A 218 -4.97 0.16 -19.71
C GLY A 218 -4.56 -0.13 -18.28
N LYS A 219 -3.85 0.81 -17.63
CA LYS A 219 -3.47 0.69 -16.21
C LYS A 219 -4.65 0.35 -15.30
N THR A 220 -5.82 0.97 -15.54
CA THR A 220 -7.03 0.73 -14.73
C THR A 220 -7.55 -0.71 -14.90
N LEU A 221 -7.46 -1.28 -16.12
CA LEU A 221 -7.86 -2.66 -16.37
C LEU A 221 -6.91 -3.65 -15.66
N ILE A 222 -5.61 -3.37 -15.69
CA ILE A 222 -4.62 -4.17 -14.95
C ILE A 222 -4.89 -4.08 -13.45
N ALA A 223 -5.20 -2.88 -12.93
CA ALA A 223 -5.56 -2.70 -11.52
C ALA A 223 -6.75 -3.60 -11.14
N ALA A 224 -7.79 -3.63 -11.98
CA ALA A 224 -8.95 -4.50 -11.75
C ALA A 224 -8.55 -5.98 -11.73
N ALA A 225 -7.67 -6.41 -12.63
CA ALA A 225 -7.20 -7.79 -12.67
C ALA A 225 -6.36 -8.14 -11.43
N VAL A 226 -5.52 -7.22 -10.95
CA VAL A 226 -4.75 -7.40 -9.71
C VAL A 226 -5.68 -7.46 -8.49
N MET A 227 -6.67 -6.57 -8.42
CA MET A 227 -7.69 -6.63 -7.35
C MET A 227 -8.37 -7.99 -7.33
N LYS A 228 -8.83 -8.46 -8.50
CA LYS A 228 -9.47 -9.79 -8.63
C LYS A 228 -8.52 -10.89 -8.16
N LEU A 229 -7.25 -10.84 -8.57
CA LEU A 229 -6.24 -11.83 -8.16
C LEU A 229 -6.14 -11.93 -6.64
N PHE A 230 -5.95 -10.79 -5.96
CA PHE A 230 -5.78 -10.77 -4.51
C PHE A 230 -7.05 -11.14 -3.74
N LEU A 231 -8.21 -10.66 -4.20
CA LEU A 231 -9.50 -10.93 -3.54
C LEU A 231 -9.94 -12.39 -3.76
N LYS A 232 -9.86 -12.88 -4.99
CA LYS A 232 -10.25 -14.26 -5.35
C LYS A 232 -9.41 -15.30 -4.62
N THR A 233 -8.11 -15.06 -4.47
CA THR A 233 -7.19 -15.98 -3.81
C THR A 233 -7.15 -15.79 -2.28
N ILE A 234 -7.99 -14.92 -1.75
CA ILE A 234 -8.11 -14.59 -0.31
C ILE A 234 -6.76 -14.09 0.25
N ASN A 235 -5.99 -13.37 -0.58
CA ASN A 235 -4.78 -12.67 -0.14
C ASN A 235 -5.07 -11.19 0.17
N ALA A 236 -6.31 -10.76 -0.07
CA ALA A 236 -6.87 -9.50 0.43
C ALA A 236 -8.34 -9.71 0.75
N ARG A 237 -8.82 -9.10 1.82
CA ARG A 237 -10.27 -8.96 2.14
C ARG A 237 -10.80 -7.65 1.58
N ARG A 238 -9.96 -6.63 1.58
CA ARG A 238 -10.34 -5.28 1.12
C ARG A 238 -9.17 -4.59 0.45
N VAL A 239 -9.47 -3.94 -0.68
CA VAL A 239 -8.52 -3.18 -1.49
C VAL A 239 -8.86 -1.70 -1.41
N LEU A 240 -7.85 -0.85 -1.23
CA LEU A 240 -7.97 0.60 -1.36
C LEU A 240 -7.33 1.04 -2.68
N PHE A 241 -8.10 1.70 -3.53
CA PHE A 241 -7.62 2.30 -4.76
C PHE A 241 -7.56 3.82 -4.59
N LEU A 242 -6.36 4.36 -4.57
CA LEU A 242 -6.10 5.78 -4.36
C LEU A 242 -5.88 6.49 -5.69
N VAL A 243 -6.63 7.58 -5.89
CA VAL A 243 -6.49 8.46 -7.05
C VAL A 243 -6.07 9.87 -6.61
N ASP A 244 -5.52 10.63 -7.54
CA ASP A 244 -5.03 11.99 -7.29
C ASP A 244 -6.16 13.03 -7.29
N ARG A 245 -7.21 12.83 -8.13
CA ARG A 245 -8.26 13.83 -8.36
C ARG A 245 -9.66 13.24 -8.26
N LEU A 246 -10.63 14.08 -7.89
CA LEU A 246 -12.04 13.69 -7.70
C LEU A 246 -12.67 13.11 -8.98
N GLU A 247 -12.35 13.66 -10.14
CA GLU A 247 -12.89 13.19 -11.42
C GLU A 247 -12.45 11.75 -11.70
N LEU A 248 -11.22 11.42 -11.31
CA LEU A 248 -10.67 10.06 -11.47
C LEU A 248 -11.33 9.05 -10.53
N GLU A 249 -11.78 9.51 -9.36
CA GLU A 249 -12.47 8.68 -8.36
C GLU A 249 -13.75 8.05 -8.95
N GLU A 250 -14.59 8.86 -9.56
CA GLU A 250 -15.83 8.39 -10.16
C GLU A 250 -15.57 7.52 -11.41
N GLN A 251 -14.59 7.91 -12.24
CA GLN A 251 -14.19 7.14 -13.42
C GLN A 251 -13.69 5.75 -13.03
N ALA A 252 -12.81 5.68 -12.04
CA ALA A 252 -12.26 4.41 -11.54
C ALA A 252 -13.38 3.53 -10.97
N TRP A 253 -14.24 4.10 -10.11
CA TRP A 253 -15.37 3.37 -9.52
C TRP A 253 -16.29 2.79 -10.61
N LYS A 254 -16.69 3.59 -11.60
CA LYS A 254 -17.53 3.12 -12.73
C LYS A 254 -16.85 1.98 -13.48
N HIS A 255 -15.55 2.11 -13.70
CA HIS A 255 -14.77 1.11 -14.42
C HIS A 255 -14.73 -0.22 -13.63
N PHE A 256 -14.36 -0.18 -12.35
CA PHE A 256 -14.29 -1.38 -11.49
C PHE A 256 -15.65 -2.02 -11.30
N ARG A 257 -16.69 -1.21 -11.08
CA ARG A 257 -18.06 -1.70 -10.96
C ARG A 257 -18.51 -2.45 -12.22
N ASN A 258 -18.23 -1.91 -13.40
CA ASN A 258 -18.61 -2.56 -14.68
C ASN A 258 -17.86 -3.88 -14.91
N ILE A 259 -16.62 -3.97 -14.44
CA ILE A 259 -15.75 -5.12 -14.68
C ILE A 259 -15.93 -6.20 -13.60
N LEU A 260 -16.06 -5.80 -12.33
CA LEU A 260 -15.95 -6.71 -11.18
C LEU A 260 -17.24 -6.91 -10.38
N LYS A 261 -18.34 -6.23 -10.72
CA LYS A 261 -19.61 -6.20 -9.93
C LYS A 261 -20.22 -7.57 -9.63
N ASN A 262 -19.97 -8.55 -10.47
CA ASN A 262 -20.53 -9.89 -10.28
C ASN A 262 -19.81 -10.67 -9.16
N ASP A 263 -18.56 -10.30 -8.89
CA ASP A 263 -17.73 -10.96 -7.89
C ASP A 263 -17.51 -10.10 -6.63
N PHE A 264 -17.33 -8.78 -6.80
CA PHE A 264 -16.90 -7.89 -5.72
C PHE A 264 -17.67 -6.56 -5.71
N LYS A 265 -18.01 -6.10 -4.51
CA LYS A 265 -18.64 -4.78 -4.31
C LYS A 265 -17.58 -3.69 -4.35
N CYS A 266 -17.91 -2.61 -5.06
CA CYS A 266 -17.04 -1.45 -5.18
C CYS A 266 -17.78 -0.19 -4.74
N CYS A 267 -17.19 0.62 -3.87
CA CYS A 267 -17.77 1.87 -3.43
C CYS A 267 -16.77 3.03 -3.52
N ILE A 268 -17.31 4.24 -3.57
CA ILE A 268 -16.53 5.46 -3.36
C ILE A 268 -16.62 5.80 -1.86
N TYR A 269 -15.50 5.99 -1.20
CA TYR A 269 -15.44 6.21 0.25
C TYR A 269 -16.30 7.41 0.69
N LYS A 270 -16.20 8.57 0.02
CA LYS A 270 -16.92 9.79 0.40
C LYS A 270 -18.45 9.61 0.41
N ASP A 271 -18.97 8.73 -0.46
CA ASP A 271 -20.40 8.47 -0.61
C ASP A 271 -20.88 7.34 0.32
N ASN A 272 -19.96 6.59 0.90
CA ASN A 272 -20.24 5.38 1.70
C ASN A 272 -19.44 5.36 3.00
N ARG A 273 -19.35 6.50 3.68
CA ARG A 273 -18.50 6.67 4.86
C ARG A 273 -18.81 5.72 6.01
N ASP A 274 -20.07 5.36 6.15
CA ASP A 274 -20.51 4.47 7.24
C ASP A 274 -20.49 2.99 6.83
N ASP A 275 -20.55 2.72 5.53
CA ASP A 275 -20.72 1.36 4.98
C ASP A 275 -19.54 0.84 4.15
N TRP A 276 -18.41 1.58 4.10
CA TRP A 276 -17.27 1.17 3.27
C TRP A 276 -16.77 -0.24 3.61
N ARG A 277 -16.95 -0.67 4.85
CA ARG A 277 -16.54 -2.01 5.31
C ARG A 277 -17.33 -3.14 4.64
N LYS A 278 -18.47 -2.82 4.02
CA LYS A 278 -19.31 -3.79 3.28
C LYS A 278 -18.85 -3.99 1.84
N SER A 279 -17.81 -3.27 1.41
CA SER A 279 -17.26 -3.36 0.04
C SER A 279 -15.85 -3.95 0.08
N GLU A 280 -15.56 -4.82 -0.88
CA GLU A 280 -14.22 -5.37 -1.06
C GLU A 280 -13.29 -4.38 -1.73
N ILE A 281 -13.82 -3.44 -2.53
CA ILE A 281 -13.03 -2.43 -3.23
C ILE A 281 -13.52 -1.04 -2.82
N VAL A 282 -12.60 -0.23 -2.29
CA VAL A 282 -12.88 1.14 -1.87
C VAL A 282 -12.05 2.09 -2.73
N VAL A 283 -12.69 2.99 -3.44
CA VAL A 283 -12.03 4.02 -4.24
C VAL A 283 -12.07 5.34 -3.46
N SER A 284 -10.96 6.05 -3.43
CA SER A 284 -10.89 7.35 -2.76
C SER A 284 -9.77 8.22 -3.30
N THR A 285 -9.92 9.52 -3.14
CA THR A 285 -8.78 10.43 -3.33
C THR A 285 -7.89 10.40 -2.09
N VAL A 286 -6.61 10.64 -2.29
CA VAL A 286 -5.64 10.77 -1.19
C VAL A 286 -6.08 11.92 -0.26
N GLN A 287 -6.57 13.02 -0.82
CA GLN A 287 -7.01 14.21 -0.08
C GLN A 287 -8.15 13.90 0.89
N SER A 288 -9.07 13.01 0.50
CA SER A 288 -10.18 12.58 1.38
C SER A 288 -9.67 11.93 2.66
N PHE A 289 -8.59 11.18 2.58
CA PHE A 289 -7.95 10.51 3.72
C PHE A 289 -7.11 11.49 4.55
N LEU A 290 -6.41 12.42 3.89
CA LEU A 290 -5.58 13.43 4.57
C LEU A 290 -6.41 14.44 5.35
N PHE A 291 -7.60 14.78 4.89
CA PHE A 291 -8.44 15.82 5.50
C PHE A 291 -8.63 15.56 6.99
N LYS A 292 -8.12 16.46 7.85
CA LYS A 292 -8.13 16.33 9.32
C LYS A 292 -7.57 14.99 9.80
N ASN A 293 -6.58 14.44 9.10
CA ASN A 293 -5.94 13.17 9.41
C ASN A 293 -6.96 12.00 9.56
N LYS A 294 -7.96 11.96 8.69
CA LYS A 294 -9.01 10.91 8.74
C LYS A 294 -8.43 9.51 8.71
N TYR A 295 -7.35 9.30 7.93
CA TYR A 295 -6.74 7.97 7.80
C TYR A 295 -6.31 7.39 9.16
N LYS A 296 -5.87 8.24 10.08
CA LYS A 296 -5.49 7.80 11.46
C LYS A 296 -6.68 7.69 12.42
N ARG A 297 -7.71 8.52 12.20
CA ARG A 297 -8.83 8.63 13.14
C ARG A 297 -9.96 7.64 12.88
N ILE A 298 -10.15 7.25 11.62
CA ILE A 298 -11.30 6.44 11.18
C ILE A 298 -10.87 5.03 10.82
N PHE A 299 -9.63 4.88 10.35
CA PHE A 299 -9.13 3.62 9.84
C PHE A 299 -8.03 3.04 10.74
N SER A 300 -7.97 1.71 10.75
CA SER A 300 -6.88 0.96 11.39
C SER A 300 -5.83 0.57 10.32
N PRO A 301 -4.57 0.40 10.70
CA PRO A 301 -3.54 -0.09 9.76
C PRO A 301 -3.89 -1.41 9.06
N THR A 302 -4.79 -2.20 9.64
CA THR A 302 -5.20 -3.51 9.11
C THR A 302 -6.51 -3.47 8.32
N ASP A 303 -7.05 -2.29 8.01
CA ASP A 303 -8.33 -2.17 7.28
C ASP A 303 -8.23 -2.51 5.78
N PHE A 304 -7.05 -2.34 5.19
CA PHE A 304 -6.84 -2.66 3.77
C PHE A 304 -5.63 -3.57 3.60
N ASP A 305 -5.82 -4.65 2.86
CA ASP A 305 -4.79 -5.69 2.67
C ASP A 305 -4.01 -5.49 1.37
N LEU A 306 -4.53 -4.63 0.47
CA LEU A 306 -3.86 -4.19 -0.75
C LEU A 306 -4.19 -2.71 -0.97
N VAL A 307 -3.16 -1.89 -1.16
CA VAL A 307 -3.33 -0.47 -1.52
C VAL A 307 -2.74 -0.27 -2.92
N ILE A 308 -3.56 0.21 -3.83
CA ILE A 308 -3.14 0.54 -5.20
C ILE A 308 -3.17 2.06 -5.35
N SER A 309 -2.08 2.64 -5.79
CA SER A 309 -2.00 4.08 -6.06
C SER A 309 -1.87 4.33 -7.56
N ASP A 310 -2.90 4.98 -8.12
CA ASP A 310 -2.81 5.46 -9.51
C ASP A 310 -1.99 6.75 -9.51
N GLU A 311 -1.22 6.95 -10.58
CA GLU A 311 -0.23 8.02 -10.68
C GLU A 311 0.67 8.07 -9.44
N ALA A 312 1.26 6.93 -9.11
CA ALA A 312 2.01 6.69 -7.86
C ALA A 312 3.08 7.77 -7.59
N HIS A 313 3.71 8.32 -8.64
CA HIS A 313 4.71 9.38 -8.51
C HIS A 313 4.18 10.65 -7.82
N ARG A 314 2.85 10.86 -7.83
CA ARG A 314 2.18 11.99 -7.13
C ARG A 314 1.75 11.61 -5.72
N SER A 315 1.22 10.39 -5.57
CA SER A 315 0.63 9.93 -4.30
C SER A 315 1.67 9.56 -3.24
N ILE A 316 2.94 9.38 -3.62
CA ILE A 316 4.01 8.98 -2.71
C ILE A 316 4.86 10.15 -2.20
N GLY A 317 4.57 11.37 -2.65
CA GLY A 317 5.29 12.57 -2.19
C GLY A 317 4.62 13.23 -0.99
N GLY A 318 5.43 13.81 -0.11
CA GLY A 318 4.94 14.61 1.01
C GLY A 318 3.94 13.90 1.90
N ASN A 319 2.88 14.60 2.23
CA ASN A 319 1.82 14.08 3.13
C ASN A 319 1.02 12.91 2.53
N SER A 320 0.95 12.81 1.20
CA SER A 320 0.24 11.73 0.52
C SER A 320 0.85 10.37 0.83
N ARG A 321 2.16 10.31 0.99
CA ARG A 321 2.89 9.11 1.38
C ARG A 321 2.40 8.56 2.73
N ALA A 322 2.05 9.44 3.67
CA ALA A 322 1.58 9.04 5.00
C ALA A 322 0.32 8.16 4.89
N VAL A 323 -0.59 8.49 3.98
CA VAL A 323 -1.80 7.69 3.72
C VAL A 323 -1.42 6.33 3.11
N PHE A 324 -0.58 6.35 2.09
CA PHE A 324 -0.16 5.14 1.36
C PHE A 324 0.55 4.15 2.29
N GLU A 325 1.46 4.65 3.13
CA GLU A 325 2.24 3.81 4.06
C GLU A 325 1.47 3.40 5.32
N TYR A 326 0.36 4.06 5.63
CA TYR A 326 -0.41 3.82 6.85
C TYR A 326 -0.88 2.37 6.98
N PHE A 327 -1.33 1.79 5.88
CA PHE A 327 -1.88 0.42 5.85
C PHE A 327 -0.76 -0.60 5.64
N ILE A 328 -0.83 -1.72 6.34
CA ILE A 328 0.24 -2.74 6.33
C ILE A 328 0.16 -3.75 5.17
N GLY A 329 -0.87 -3.67 4.36
CA GLY A 329 -1.08 -4.60 3.24
C GLY A 329 -0.07 -4.46 2.08
N TYR A 330 -0.26 -5.26 1.07
CA TYR A 330 0.49 -5.18 -0.19
C TYR A 330 0.33 -3.80 -0.82
N LYS A 331 1.34 -3.37 -1.60
CA LYS A 331 1.36 -2.05 -2.26
C LYS A 331 1.60 -2.20 -3.76
N LEU A 332 0.76 -1.55 -4.56
CA LEU A 332 0.99 -1.47 -6.02
C LEU A 332 0.96 0.00 -6.45
N GLY A 333 2.01 0.44 -7.10
CA GLY A 333 2.07 1.75 -7.76
C GLY A 333 1.87 1.60 -9.26
N LEU A 334 1.02 2.44 -9.83
CA LEU A 334 0.83 2.56 -11.28
C LEU A 334 1.29 3.95 -11.70
N THR A 335 2.18 4.03 -12.68
CA THR A 335 2.67 5.35 -13.15
C THR A 335 3.19 5.26 -14.57
N ALA A 336 3.06 6.36 -15.31
CA ALA A 336 3.73 6.52 -16.60
C ALA A 336 5.09 7.22 -16.43
N THR A 337 5.26 7.95 -15.35
CA THR A 337 6.40 8.87 -15.13
C THR A 337 6.96 8.74 -13.72
N PRO A 338 7.63 7.61 -13.42
CA PRO A 338 8.22 7.45 -12.09
C PRO A 338 9.30 8.51 -11.85
N LYS A 339 9.42 8.97 -10.62
CA LYS A 339 10.47 9.91 -10.21
C LYS A 339 11.71 9.11 -9.83
N ASP A 340 12.78 9.31 -10.56
CA ASP A 340 14.07 8.64 -10.37
C ASP A 340 15.10 9.69 -9.93
N TYR A 341 15.15 9.94 -8.63
CA TYR A 341 16.03 10.94 -8.05
C TYR A 341 17.44 10.41 -7.77
N LEU A 342 17.63 9.10 -7.85
CA LEU A 342 18.89 8.45 -7.49
C LEU A 342 19.77 8.11 -8.70
N LYS A 343 19.21 8.05 -9.90
CA LYS A 343 19.90 7.64 -11.12
C LYS A 343 21.19 8.40 -11.44
N ARG A 344 21.26 9.68 -11.06
CA ARG A 344 22.40 10.56 -11.34
C ARG A 344 23.33 10.77 -10.14
N ILE A 345 23.15 10.00 -9.07
CA ILE A 345 23.97 10.15 -7.87
C ILE A 345 25.13 9.15 -7.95
N ASP A 346 26.34 9.66 -7.88
CA ASP A 346 27.55 8.86 -7.78
C ASP A 346 27.87 8.68 -6.27
N PRO A 347 27.69 7.47 -5.73
CA PRO A 347 27.91 7.26 -4.29
C PRO A 347 29.33 7.59 -3.82
N GLU A 348 30.32 7.48 -4.71
CA GLU A 348 31.71 7.73 -4.38
C GLU A 348 32.06 9.22 -4.22
N LYS A 349 31.18 10.09 -4.72
CA LYS A 349 31.38 11.56 -4.69
C LYS A 349 30.58 12.26 -3.59
N LEU A 350 29.87 11.52 -2.76
CA LEU A 350 29.02 12.10 -1.69
C LEU A 350 29.86 12.53 -0.49
N SER A 351 29.73 13.78 -0.12
CA SER A 351 30.29 14.29 1.13
C SER A 351 29.32 14.06 2.30
N SER A 352 29.82 14.21 3.52
CA SER A 352 29.00 14.06 4.73
C SER A 352 27.82 15.05 4.81
N LYS A 353 27.90 16.17 4.10
CA LYS A 353 26.81 17.16 4.01
C LYS A 353 25.72 16.72 3.02
N ASP A 354 26.07 15.86 2.12
CA ASP A 354 25.13 15.36 1.11
C ASP A 354 24.20 14.24 1.62
N UNK A 355 24.49 13.84 2.59
CA UNK A 355 23.76 12.82 3.20
C UNK A 355 22.31 13.13 3.48
N UNK A 356 22.02 14.19 3.85
CA UNK A 356 20.76 14.63 4.07
C UNK A 356 20.00 14.81 2.83
N UNK A 357 20.60 15.12 2.01
CA UNK A 357 20.09 15.25 0.76
C UNK A 357 19.78 13.97 0.10
N LEU A 358 20.62 13.14 0.21
CA LEU A 358 20.44 11.76 -0.28
C LEU A 358 19.23 11.08 0.37
N GLU A 359 19.15 11.13 1.67
CA GLU A 359 17.98 10.58 2.40
C GLU A 359 16.68 11.21 1.94
N ARG A 360 16.65 12.49 1.74
CA ARG A 360 15.48 13.19 1.20
C ARG A 360 15.13 12.71 -0.20
N ARG A 361 16.13 12.53 -1.05
CA ARG A 361 15.92 12.03 -2.43
C ARG A 361 15.41 10.60 -2.41
N MET A 362 15.96 9.74 -1.53
CA MET A 362 15.48 8.37 -1.35
C MET A 362 14.00 8.34 -0.92
N LEU A 363 13.60 9.28 -0.06
CA LEU A 363 12.21 9.37 0.41
C LEU A 363 11.23 9.81 -0.69
N LEU A 364 11.72 10.44 -1.75
CA LEU A 364 10.90 10.93 -2.86
C LEU A 364 11.02 10.07 -4.13
N ASP A 365 11.96 9.13 -4.12
CA ASP A 365 12.24 8.28 -5.26
C ASP A 365 11.19 7.17 -5.38
N THR A 366 10.54 7.10 -6.54
CA THR A 366 9.46 6.14 -6.78
C THR A 366 9.96 4.69 -6.67
N TYR A 367 11.10 4.39 -7.26
CA TYR A 367 11.64 3.03 -7.28
C TYR A 367 12.00 2.55 -5.88
N THR A 368 12.64 3.41 -5.09
CA THR A 368 13.00 3.11 -3.70
C THR A 368 11.78 2.79 -2.84
N ILE A 369 10.71 3.59 -2.98
CA ILE A 369 9.48 3.42 -2.20
C ILE A 369 8.82 2.07 -2.49
N PHE A 370 8.91 1.60 -3.72
CA PHE A 370 8.37 0.28 -4.11
C PHE A 370 9.38 -0.85 -4.03
N GLY A 371 10.56 -0.61 -3.43
CA GLY A 371 11.58 -1.64 -3.24
C GLY A 371 12.22 -2.14 -4.54
N CYS A 372 12.23 -1.29 -5.56
CA CYS A 372 12.78 -1.63 -6.88
C CYS A 372 14.28 -1.32 -6.94
N ALA A 373 15.09 -2.36 -6.96
CA ALA A 373 16.53 -2.22 -7.08
C ALA A 373 16.93 -1.69 -8.46
N ASP A 374 17.97 -0.86 -8.49
CA ASP A 374 18.59 -0.35 -9.73
C ASP A 374 17.59 0.36 -10.66
N SER A 375 16.57 1.03 -10.08
CA SER A 375 15.51 1.70 -10.85
C SER A 375 14.81 0.76 -11.85
N LYS A 376 14.66 -0.52 -11.50
CA LYS A 376 13.95 -1.50 -12.32
C LYS A 376 12.57 -1.78 -11.72
N PRO A 377 11.49 -1.36 -12.37
CA PRO A 377 10.15 -1.62 -11.84
C PRO A 377 9.81 -3.12 -11.94
N THR A 378 8.79 -3.54 -11.19
CA THR A 378 8.23 -4.89 -11.27
C THR A 378 7.86 -5.23 -12.72
N PHE A 379 7.26 -4.25 -13.41
CA PHE A 379 6.88 -4.39 -14.82
C PHE A 379 6.99 -3.05 -15.54
N GLN A 380 7.46 -3.09 -16.77
CA GLN A 380 7.59 -1.90 -17.62
C GLN A 380 6.94 -2.14 -18.98
N TYR A 381 6.17 -1.16 -19.46
CA TYR A 381 5.60 -1.16 -20.80
C TYR A 381 5.59 0.27 -21.34
N SER A 382 6.57 0.56 -22.18
CA SER A 382 6.84 1.91 -22.65
C SER A 382 5.88 2.35 -23.76
N LEU A 383 5.83 3.66 -24.02
CA LEU A 383 5.12 4.23 -25.16
C LEU A 383 5.59 3.60 -26.47
N LEU A 384 6.90 3.46 -26.64
CA LEU A 384 7.51 2.88 -27.85
C LEU A 384 7.05 1.44 -28.06
N GLN A 385 7.02 0.63 -27.01
CA GLN A 385 6.50 -0.75 -27.07
C GLN A 385 5.03 -0.76 -27.47
N GLY A 386 4.23 0.14 -26.86
CA GLY A 386 2.80 0.24 -27.18
C GLY A 386 2.51 0.62 -28.61
N VAL A 387 3.34 1.51 -29.19
CA VAL A 387 3.25 1.90 -30.61
C VAL A 387 3.67 0.72 -31.50
N LYS A 388 4.79 0.08 -31.19
CA LYS A 388 5.31 -1.08 -31.93
C LYS A 388 4.30 -2.24 -31.96
N ASP A 389 3.62 -2.48 -30.84
CA ASP A 389 2.60 -3.54 -30.71
C ASP A 389 1.24 -3.13 -31.30
N GLY A 390 1.10 -1.90 -31.79
CA GLY A 390 -0.14 -1.39 -32.39
C GLY A 390 -1.24 -1.01 -31.40
N PHE A 391 -0.93 -0.89 -30.13
CA PHE A 391 -1.91 -0.51 -29.10
C PHE A 391 -1.97 1.00 -28.84
N LEU A 392 -0.92 1.73 -29.21
CA LEU A 392 -0.84 3.18 -29.06
C LEU A 392 -0.50 3.83 -30.39
N VAL A 393 -0.98 5.06 -30.57
CA VAL A 393 -0.69 5.85 -31.75
C VAL A 393 0.70 6.51 -31.57
N ASN A 394 1.46 6.57 -32.63
CA ASN A 394 2.76 7.26 -32.62
C ASN A 394 2.53 8.77 -32.37
N PRO A 395 3.07 9.35 -31.31
CA PRO A 395 2.86 10.78 -31.04
C PRO A 395 3.54 11.66 -32.11
N ILE A 396 2.84 12.67 -32.53
CA ILE A 396 3.38 13.71 -33.41
C ILE A 396 3.77 14.89 -32.51
N VAL A 397 5.06 15.20 -32.49
CA VAL A 397 5.56 16.34 -31.73
C VAL A 397 5.49 17.57 -32.64
N ALA A 398 4.66 18.54 -32.26
CA ALA A 398 4.60 19.85 -32.92
C ALA A 398 5.41 20.84 -32.07
N ASP A 399 6.51 21.33 -32.62
CA ASP A 399 7.33 22.33 -31.95
C ASP A 399 6.66 23.70 -32.15
N ALA A 400 6.10 24.24 -31.08
CA ALA A 400 5.40 25.50 -31.08
C ALA A 400 6.31 26.69 -30.67
N ARG A 401 7.61 26.44 -30.49
CA ARG A 401 8.55 27.51 -30.13
C ARG A 401 8.73 28.46 -31.30
N THR A 402 8.66 29.77 -31.02
CA THR A 402 8.99 30.80 -31.97
C THR A 402 10.47 31.19 -31.84
N GLU A 403 11.03 31.81 -32.88
CA GLU A 403 12.40 32.33 -32.82
C GLU A 403 12.59 33.29 -31.65
N ILE A 404 11.56 34.13 -31.40
CA ILE A 404 11.57 35.10 -30.30
C ILE A 404 11.63 34.37 -28.96
N THR A 405 10.79 33.34 -28.76
CA THR A 405 10.75 32.57 -27.52
C THR A 405 12.08 31.84 -27.29
N THR A 406 12.62 31.21 -28.32
CA THR A 406 13.89 30.46 -28.24
C THR A 406 15.04 31.43 -27.91
N GLN A 407 15.09 32.62 -28.57
CA GLN A 407 16.13 33.60 -28.35
C GLN A 407 16.08 34.19 -26.94
N LEU A 408 14.87 34.53 -26.44
CA LEU A 408 14.69 35.05 -25.08
C LEU A 408 15.11 34.02 -24.02
N LEU A 409 14.75 32.79 -24.22
CA LEU A 409 15.13 31.67 -23.29
C LEU A 409 16.63 31.42 -23.31
N SER A 410 17.24 31.48 -24.50
CA SER A 410 18.69 31.24 -24.67
C SER A 410 19.53 32.37 -24.08
N ASP A 411 19.15 33.62 -24.37
CA ASP A 411 20.02 34.79 -24.07
C ASP A 411 19.86 35.34 -22.66
N LYS A 412 18.65 35.33 -22.10
CA LYS A 412 18.35 36.07 -20.85
C LYS A 412 17.63 35.24 -19.78
N GLY A 413 17.19 34.05 -20.10
CA GLY A 413 16.22 33.37 -19.27
C GLY A 413 14.88 34.11 -19.24
N TYR A 414 13.81 33.40 -19.23
CA TYR A 414 12.47 34.00 -19.22
C TYR A 414 11.66 33.48 -18.04
N ILE A 415 11.15 34.41 -17.25
CA ILE A 415 10.26 34.06 -16.14
C ILE A 415 8.83 34.15 -16.66
N ILE A 416 8.12 33.06 -16.68
CA ILE A 416 6.70 33.05 -17.00
C ILE A 416 5.95 33.48 -15.76
N PRO A 417 5.29 34.63 -15.79
CA PRO A 417 4.53 35.05 -14.62
C PRO A 417 3.34 34.15 -14.41
N ILE A 418 3.29 33.54 -13.24
CA ILE A 418 2.13 32.79 -12.76
C ILE A 418 1.08 33.85 -12.38
N THR A 419 -0.18 33.57 -12.55
CA THR A 419 -1.26 34.48 -12.13
C THR A 419 -1.11 34.82 -10.64
N GLU A 420 -1.56 36.01 -10.25
CA GLU A 420 -1.43 36.48 -8.86
C GLU A 420 -1.92 35.44 -7.84
N GLU A 421 -3.04 34.78 -8.13
CA GLU A 421 -3.60 33.72 -7.28
C GLU A 421 -2.68 32.49 -7.16
N GLU A 422 -2.01 32.13 -8.24
CA GLU A 422 -1.06 31.01 -8.26
C GLU A 422 0.25 31.38 -7.58
N SER A 423 0.70 32.61 -7.76
CA SER A 423 1.90 33.14 -7.12
C SER A 423 1.76 33.20 -5.60
N GLU A 424 0.59 33.58 -5.09
CA GLU A 424 0.30 33.59 -3.66
C GLU A 424 0.28 32.19 -3.05
N LYS A 425 -0.16 31.18 -3.82
CA LYS A 425 -0.27 29.78 -3.35
C LYS A 425 1.04 29.01 -3.42
N GLN A 426 1.88 29.30 -4.38
CA GLN A 426 3.07 28.47 -4.64
C GLN A 426 4.40 29.21 -4.49
N ASN A 427 4.40 30.52 -4.63
CA ASN A 427 5.60 31.34 -4.55
C ASN A 427 6.75 30.81 -5.43
N GLU A 428 6.38 30.32 -6.63
CA GLU A 428 7.31 29.73 -7.59
C GLU A 428 7.28 30.44 -8.92
N SER A 429 8.45 30.55 -9.54
CA SER A 429 8.60 31.01 -10.91
C SER A 429 9.27 29.92 -11.75
N PHE A 430 8.94 29.89 -13.02
CA PHE A 430 9.57 28.97 -13.97
C PHE A 430 10.76 29.65 -14.63
N TYR A 431 11.89 28.98 -14.59
CA TYR A 431 13.14 29.44 -15.20
C TYR A 431 13.41 28.68 -16.50
N GLN A 432 14.31 29.20 -17.31
CA GLN A 432 14.72 28.64 -18.60
C GLN A 432 14.96 27.12 -18.54
N ARG A 433 15.66 26.66 -17.54
CA ARG A 433 16.00 25.23 -17.35
C ARG A 433 14.79 24.30 -17.24
N ASP A 434 13.62 24.86 -16.95
CA ASP A 434 12.40 24.07 -16.85
C ASP A 434 11.78 23.76 -18.22
N PHE A 435 12.36 24.37 -19.28
CA PHE A 435 11.93 24.23 -20.66
C PHE A 435 12.93 23.49 -21.55
N GLU A 436 14.13 23.15 -21.02
CA GLU A 436 15.12 22.30 -21.68
C GLU A 436 14.86 20.81 -21.34
#